data_a99116c17489d0b5e4d724239242bfec
#
_entry.id   a99116c17489d0b5e4d724239242bfec
#
_cell.length_a   1.000
_cell.length_b   1.000
_cell.length_c   1.000
_cell.angle_alpha   90.00
_cell.angle_beta   90.00
_cell.angle_gamma   90.00
#
_symmetry.space_group_name_H-M   'P 1'
#
loop_
_entity.id
_entity.type
_entity.pdbx_description
1 polymer ?
#
loop_
_entity_poly.entity_id
_entity_poly.type
_entity_poly.pdbx_seq_one_letter_code
_entity_poly.pdbx_strand_id
1 'polypeptide(L)'
;MGGFTLDNSIDSSSIPAVLYKVAEQRIIPNKKACKILKDNLSIEKNLKNILRYSSKKEFTEYLKNIYIIGENENLISIYFLPFDKLDGYQIAILQDISMSLIETIKTKSDNVMNLVEDDNEDIIVTDGEGVILNISNFFEKFYDIKKQDLLGRNVFELEKLRVFYPSAAVKVLRTKQKITMLQKNKLNNEILVTAIPIKDANGCIVKVVCFSYYVQTFVEIKKQFEVLERNGKVYTKKLRHLVDKGINPNLMMGKNKEMKKIFNLITKVADFDVNFLITGETGVGKSYFAKLIHSLSKRSKRQFIELNCGAIPEHLLESELFGYEGGAFTGARKEGKLGLIELSDNGTLFLDEIGDLPLNLQVKLLKVIQDKTFNRIGGTKIIKVNFRLITATNQDLRKLIKEKKFREDLFYRLNVVSINIPPLRERKEDIPDMISYFVRKINEKYGLNKSFNPEAVDMLINCKWPGNIRELENTIERILLLSDDDIINKRFLEDNVKNKYEKDSNTKNVSLKEQLNNYEGKLILKALEKYKTTVKVGQVLGISQATAARKIKKYTHSYS
;
A
#
# COMPACT_ATOMS: atom_id res chain seq x y z
N MET A 1 -0.78 0.50 -3.27
CA MET A 1 0.57 0.09 -2.88
C MET A 1 1.47 1.31 -2.82
N GLY A 2 1.55 1.97 -1.69
CA GLY A 2 2.54 2.91 -1.24
C GLY A 2 2.94 2.45 0.16
N GLY A 3 2.93 1.15 0.34
CA GLY A 3 3.51 0.47 1.46
C GLY A 3 4.99 0.29 1.16
N PHE A 4 5.78 0.13 2.15
CA PHE A 4 7.14 -0.35 2.11
C PHE A 4 7.23 -1.57 1.20
N THR A 5 7.40 -1.32 -0.09
CA THR A 5 7.76 -2.35 -1.05
C THR A 5 9.25 -2.57 -0.87
N LEU A 6 9.71 -3.78 -1.13
CA LEU A 6 11.12 -4.13 -1.25
C LEU A 6 11.90 -3.08 -2.07
N ASP A 7 11.25 -2.47 -3.06
CA ASP A 7 11.75 -1.41 -3.92
C ASP A 7 12.24 -0.19 -3.13
N ASN A 8 11.51 0.24 -2.10
CA ASN A 8 11.88 1.41 -1.28
C ASN A 8 13.01 1.11 -0.28
N SER A 9 13.15 -0.14 0.16
CA SER A 9 14.22 -0.55 1.09
C SER A 9 15.57 -0.65 0.37
N ILE A 10 15.56 -1.02 -0.91
CA ILE A 10 16.76 -1.04 -1.76
C ILE A 10 17.15 0.39 -2.17
N ASP A 11 16.18 1.29 -2.38
CA ASP A 11 16.43 2.69 -2.75
C ASP A 11 17.17 3.49 -1.67
N SER A 12 17.06 3.10 -0.41
CA SER A 12 17.79 3.73 0.70
C SER A 12 19.23 3.22 0.83
N SER A 13 19.62 2.19 0.07
CA SER A 13 20.96 1.62 0.10
C SER A 13 21.99 2.57 -0.51
N SER A 14 23.12 2.74 0.17
CA SER A 14 24.30 3.46 -0.33
C SER A 14 25.06 2.68 -1.41
N ILE A 15 24.69 1.44 -1.71
CA ILE A 15 25.36 0.53 -2.64
C ILE A 15 24.46 0.28 -3.85
N PRO A 16 25.01 0.21 -5.09
CA PRO A 16 24.26 -0.18 -6.26
C PRO A 16 23.74 -1.60 -6.14
N ALA A 17 22.44 -1.77 -5.96
CA ALA A 17 21.81 -3.08 -5.77
C ALA A 17 20.62 -3.29 -6.70
N VAL A 18 20.43 -4.52 -7.13
CA VAL A 18 19.35 -4.95 -8.01
C VAL A 18 18.59 -6.09 -7.36
N LEU A 19 17.29 -5.95 -7.25
CA LEU A 19 16.38 -7.01 -6.84
C LEU A 19 15.80 -7.67 -8.09
N TYR A 20 15.91 -8.98 -8.18
CA TYR A 20 15.26 -9.77 -9.23
C TYR A 20 14.10 -10.58 -8.66
N LYS A 21 12.90 -10.32 -9.16
CA LYS A 21 11.70 -11.05 -8.80
C LYS A 21 11.52 -12.23 -9.76
N VAL A 22 11.81 -13.42 -9.30
CA VAL A 22 11.87 -14.65 -10.13
C VAL A 22 10.53 -14.95 -10.78
N ALA A 23 9.43 -14.86 -10.05
CA ALA A 23 8.08 -15.16 -10.56
C ALA A 23 7.62 -14.21 -11.67
N GLU A 24 8.01 -12.93 -11.61
CA GLU A 24 7.63 -11.90 -12.59
C GLU A 24 8.72 -11.67 -13.65
N GLN A 25 9.89 -12.29 -13.52
CA GLN A 25 11.09 -12.07 -14.33
C GLN A 25 11.44 -10.57 -14.43
N ARG A 26 11.23 -9.82 -13.35
CA ARG A 26 11.38 -8.38 -13.26
C ARG A 26 12.61 -8.00 -12.46
N ILE A 27 13.38 -7.06 -13.02
CA ILE A 27 14.50 -6.40 -12.35
C ILE A 27 14.00 -5.11 -11.73
N ILE A 28 14.42 -4.86 -10.48
CA ILE A 28 14.11 -3.65 -9.73
C ILE A 28 15.44 -3.10 -9.22
N PRO A 29 16.08 -2.18 -9.94
CA PRO A 29 17.32 -1.54 -9.52
C PRO A 29 17.03 -0.41 -8.52
N ASN A 30 17.92 -0.21 -7.55
CA ASN A 30 17.91 1.01 -6.73
C ASN A 30 18.45 2.21 -7.52
N LYS A 31 18.34 3.43 -6.94
CA LYS A 31 18.77 4.67 -7.61
C LYS A 31 20.23 4.64 -8.11
N LYS A 32 21.14 4.03 -7.33
CA LYS A 32 22.55 3.91 -7.71
C LYS A 32 22.77 2.86 -8.81
N ALA A 33 22.10 1.71 -8.74
CA ALA A 33 22.11 0.72 -9.80
C ALA A 33 21.46 1.24 -11.09
N CYS A 34 20.40 2.08 -10.99
CA CYS A 34 19.80 2.76 -12.12
C CYS A 34 20.79 3.62 -12.91
N LYS A 35 21.72 4.30 -12.22
CA LYS A 35 22.74 5.11 -12.87
C LYS A 35 23.67 4.22 -13.70
N ILE A 36 24.18 3.13 -13.12
CA ILE A 36 25.04 2.16 -13.81
C ILE A 36 24.33 1.53 -15.02
N LEU A 37 23.05 1.16 -14.85
CA LEU A 37 22.27 0.48 -15.90
C LEU A 37 21.83 1.43 -17.01
N LYS A 38 21.55 2.71 -16.72
CA LYS A 38 21.17 3.71 -17.74
C LYS A 38 22.32 4.06 -18.66
N ASP A 39 23.53 4.11 -18.12
CA ASP A 39 24.74 4.39 -18.89
C ASP A 39 25.20 3.17 -19.73
N ASN A 40 24.53 2.00 -19.57
CA ASN A 40 24.94 0.74 -20.18
C ASN A 40 23.70 -0.15 -20.51
N LEU A 41 22.94 0.19 -21.54
CA LEU A 41 21.72 -0.51 -21.96
C LEU A 41 21.93 -2.01 -22.29
N SER A 42 23.11 -2.38 -22.81
CA SER A 42 23.47 -3.79 -23.06
C SER A 42 23.54 -4.63 -21.79
N ILE A 43 23.88 -4.01 -20.66
CA ILE A 43 24.03 -4.70 -19.36
C ILE A 43 22.66 -5.09 -18.80
N GLU A 44 21.63 -4.27 -18.95
CA GLU A 44 20.30 -4.62 -18.46
C GLU A 44 19.78 -5.91 -19.13
N LYS A 45 20.00 -6.05 -20.44
CA LYS A 45 19.63 -7.25 -21.20
C LYS A 45 20.43 -8.49 -20.75
N ASN A 46 21.74 -8.32 -20.58
CA ASN A 46 22.62 -9.40 -20.12
C ASN A 46 22.32 -9.79 -18.67
N LEU A 47 22.07 -8.82 -17.80
CA LEU A 47 21.68 -9.03 -16.41
C LEU A 47 20.36 -9.81 -16.30
N LYS A 48 19.33 -9.49 -17.13
CA LYS A 48 18.07 -10.26 -17.19
C LYS A 48 18.32 -11.72 -17.57
N ASN A 49 19.18 -11.97 -18.54
CA ASN A 49 19.52 -13.33 -18.96
C ASN A 49 20.24 -14.09 -17.84
N ILE A 50 21.23 -13.47 -17.20
CA ILE A 50 22.01 -14.07 -16.12
C ILE A 50 21.10 -14.38 -14.93
N LEU A 51 20.25 -13.46 -14.51
CA LEU A 51 19.31 -13.65 -13.40
C LEU A 51 18.26 -14.73 -13.70
N ARG A 52 17.82 -14.84 -14.96
CA ARG A 52 16.90 -15.89 -15.40
C ARG A 52 17.53 -17.29 -15.32
N TYR A 53 18.83 -17.42 -15.63
CA TYR A 53 19.55 -18.68 -15.52
C TYR A 53 19.90 -19.02 -14.05
N SER A 54 20.19 -18.01 -13.23
CA SER A 54 20.56 -18.22 -11.82
C SER A 54 19.40 -18.68 -10.93
N SER A 55 18.16 -18.55 -11.40
CA SER A 55 16.95 -19.01 -10.68
C SER A 55 16.76 -20.55 -10.66
N LYS A 56 17.54 -21.30 -11.46
CA LYS A 56 17.54 -22.77 -11.42
C LYS A 56 18.46 -23.25 -10.29
N LYS A 57 17.95 -24.13 -9.41
CA LYS A 57 18.60 -24.63 -8.18
C LYS A 57 20.06 -25.09 -8.31
N GLU A 58 20.48 -25.52 -9.50
CA GLU A 58 21.85 -26.02 -9.79
C GLU A 58 22.86 -24.89 -10.04
N PHE A 59 22.43 -23.64 -10.19
CA PHE A 59 23.29 -22.53 -10.61
C PHE A 59 23.88 -21.72 -9.45
N THR A 60 23.36 -21.86 -8.23
CA THR A 60 23.79 -21.07 -7.07
C THR A 60 25.22 -21.32 -6.60
N GLU A 61 25.81 -22.47 -6.91
CA GLU A 61 27.21 -22.78 -6.61
C GLU A 61 28.21 -22.23 -7.64
N TYR A 62 27.79 -22.04 -8.90
CA TYR A 62 28.67 -21.65 -10.01
C TYR A 62 28.74 -20.13 -10.27
N LEU A 63 27.75 -19.35 -9.82
CA LEU A 63 27.62 -17.91 -10.17
C LEU A 63 28.09 -16.95 -9.07
N LYS A 64 29.16 -17.30 -8.35
CA LYS A 64 29.66 -16.40 -7.27
C LYS A 64 30.24 -15.07 -7.78
N ASN A 65 30.71 -15.01 -9.02
CA ASN A 65 31.34 -13.81 -9.56
C ASN A 65 31.12 -13.71 -11.08
N ILE A 66 30.31 -12.75 -11.52
CA ILE A 66 30.12 -12.45 -12.93
C ILE A 66 30.68 -11.06 -13.19
N TYR A 67 31.40 -10.91 -14.29
CA TYR A 67 31.96 -9.65 -14.75
C TYR A 67 31.42 -9.36 -16.15
N ILE A 68 30.96 -8.13 -16.36
CA ILE A 68 30.48 -7.67 -17.66
C ILE A 68 31.31 -6.42 -18.02
N ILE A 69 31.74 -6.32 -19.28
CA ILE A 69 32.35 -5.09 -19.79
C ILE A 69 31.21 -4.18 -20.23
N GLY A 70 31.15 -2.98 -19.67
CA GLY A 70 30.17 -1.94 -20.02
C GLY A 70 30.51 -1.26 -21.36
N GLU A 71 29.58 -0.48 -21.88
CA GLU A 71 29.73 0.26 -23.14
C GLU A 71 30.87 1.31 -23.09
N ASN A 72 31.20 1.79 -21.89
CA ASN A 72 32.31 2.72 -21.65
C ASN A 72 33.62 2.02 -21.25
N GLU A 73 33.78 0.74 -21.64
CA GLU A 73 34.92 -0.11 -21.26
C GLU A 73 35.10 -0.33 -19.75
N ASN A 74 34.18 0.11 -18.90
CA ASN A 74 34.22 -0.13 -17.48
C ASN A 74 33.92 -1.61 -17.15
N LEU A 75 34.60 -2.14 -16.14
CA LEU A 75 34.38 -3.49 -15.66
C LEU A 75 33.28 -3.48 -14.59
N ILE A 76 32.13 -4.11 -14.88
CA ILE A 76 31.05 -4.25 -13.90
C ILE A 76 31.12 -5.62 -13.26
N SER A 77 31.37 -5.63 -11.95
CA SER A 77 31.32 -6.84 -11.14
C SER A 77 29.91 -7.05 -10.59
N ILE A 78 29.36 -8.25 -10.75
CA ILE A 78 28.06 -8.65 -10.25
C ILE A 78 28.27 -9.70 -9.17
N TYR A 79 27.86 -9.40 -7.96
CA TYR A 79 27.92 -10.32 -6.84
C TYR A 79 26.53 -10.71 -6.38
N PHE A 80 26.20 -12.00 -6.43
CA PHE A 80 24.93 -12.53 -5.90
C PHE A 80 25.07 -12.82 -4.42
N LEU A 81 24.17 -12.23 -3.64
CA LEU A 81 24.13 -12.51 -2.21
C LEU A 81 23.57 -13.93 -1.99
N PRO A 82 24.27 -14.80 -1.23
CA PRO A 82 23.79 -16.13 -0.91
C PRO A 82 22.66 -16.03 0.12
N PHE A 83 21.41 -16.01 -0.35
CA PHE A 83 20.24 -16.13 0.50
C PHE A 83 19.54 -17.47 0.26
N ASP A 84 19.62 -18.37 1.21
CA ASP A 84 19.00 -19.70 1.14
C ASP A 84 17.47 -19.69 1.24
N LYS A 85 16.80 -18.52 1.46
CA LYS A 85 15.36 -18.46 1.80
C LYS A 85 14.60 -17.24 1.32
N LEU A 86 15.02 -16.58 0.27
CA LEU A 86 14.16 -15.57 -0.36
C LEU A 86 13.26 -16.25 -1.41
N ASP A 87 12.12 -16.76 -0.98
CA ASP A 87 11.13 -17.38 -1.88
C ASP A 87 10.76 -16.40 -3.01
N GLY A 88 11.38 -16.60 -4.18
CA GLY A 88 11.08 -15.86 -5.39
C GLY A 88 11.86 -14.57 -5.64
N TYR A 89 12.88 -14.24 -4.83
CA TYR A 89 13.72 -13.05 -5.04
C TYR A 89 15.22 -13.39 -4.98
N GLN A 90 16.00 -12.68 -5.81
CA GLN A 90 17.46 -12.69 -5.76
C GLN A 90 17.97 -11.26 -5.67
N ILE A 91 19.04 -11.01 -4.93
CA ILE A 91 19.69 -9.71 -4.82
C ILE A 91 21.07 -9.82 -5.44
N ALA A 92 21.36 -8.92 -6.36
CA ALA A 92 22.67 -8.74 -6.95
C ALA A 92 23.22 -7.33 -6.62
N ILE A 93 24.50 -7.25 -6.27
CA ILE A 93 25.24 -6.01 -6.11
C ILE A 93 25.99 -5.76 -7.41
N LEU A 94 25.93 -4.53 -7.89
CA LEU A 94 26.69 -4.07 -9.03
C LEU A 94 27.84 -3.18 -8.55
N GLN A 95 29.05 -3.50 -8.98
CA GLN A 95 30.22 -2.66 -8.74
C GLN A 95 30.77 -2.23 -10.09
N ASP A 96 30.74 -0.92 -10.36
CA ASP A 96 31.36 -0.31 -11.54
C ASP A 96 32.82 -0.01 -11.22
N ILE A 97 33.73 -0.62 -11.94
CA ILE A 97 35.18 -0.48 -11.74
C ILE A 97 35.76 0.25 -12.96
N SER A 98 36.23 1.46 -12.75
CA SER A 98 36.85 2.25 -13.81
C SER A 98 38.12 1.60 -14.33
N MET A 99 38.10 1.18 -15.61
CA MET A 99 39.30 0.63 -16.26
C MET A 99 40.38 1.68 -16.47
N SER A 100 40.00 2.96 -16.65
CA SER A 100 40.97 4.06 -16.76
C SER A 100 41.75 4.23 -15.44
N LEU A 101 41.15 4.01 -14.30
CA LEU A 101 41.81 3.99 -12.99
C LEU A 101 42.79 2.82 -12.90
N ILE A 102 42.39 1.62 -13.35
CA ILE A 102 43.27 0.44 -13.36
C ILE A 102 44.48 0.67 -14.26
N GLU A 103 44.30 1.26 -15.43
CA GLU A 103 45.40 1.60 -16.34
C GLU A 103 46.33 2.67 -15.74
N THR A 104 45.78 3.65 -15.05
CA THR A 104 46.58 4.68 -14.35
C THR A 104 47.40 4.06 -13.22
N ILE A 105 46.82 3.12 -12.44
CA ILE A 105 47.55 2.36 -11.40
C ILE A 105 48.64 1.46 -12.01
N LYS A 106 48.42 0.94 -13.22
CA LYS A 106 49.40 0.15 -13.96
C LYS A 106 50.64 0.95 -14.35
N THR A 107 50.45 2.17 -14.82
CA THR A 107 51.49 2.99 -15.44
C THR A 107 52.20 3.95 -14.51
N LYS A 108 51.55 4.41 -13.43
CA LYS A 108 52.10 5.40 -12.45
C LYS A 108 52.30 4.74 -11.08
N SER A 109 53.53 4.86 -10.52
CA SER A 109 53.86 4.18 -9.27
C SER A 109 53.46 4.92 -7.97
N ASP A 110 53.39 6.26 -7.92
CA ASP A 110 53.48 6.93 -6.63
C ASP A 110 52.37 7.93 -6.27
N ASN A 111 51.45 8.33 -7.13
CA ASN A 111 50.48 9.39 -6.77
C ASN A 111 49.05 9.23 -7.33
N VAL A 112 48.60 8.00 -7.51
CA VAL A 112 47.27 7.73 -8.14
C VAL A 112 46.08 7.96 -7.19
N MET A 113 46.31 7.93 -5.87
CA MET A 113 45.25 7.94 -4.86
C MET A 113 44.57 9.30 -4.63
N ASN A 114 45.19 10.40 -5.09
CA ASN A 114 44.57 11.74 -5.02
C ASN A 114 43.54 11.97 -6.19
N LEU A 115 43.37 10.99 -7.08
CA LEU A 115 42.43 11.07 -8.21
C LEU A 115 41.10 10.37 -7.94
N VAL A 116 40.98 9.67 -6.80
CA VAL A 116 39.74 8.98 -6.41
C VAL A 116 39.04 9.80 -5.33
N GLU A 117 38.31 10.82 -5.77
CA GLU A 117 37.48 11.66 -4.89
C GLU A 117 36.08 11.11 -4.62
N ASP A 118 35.79 9.84 -4.98
CA ASP A 118 34.47 9.28 -4.71
C ASP A 118 34.38 8.81 -3.24
N ASP A 119 33.57 9.47 -2.46
CA ASP A 119 33.38 9.36 -0.99
C ASP A 119 32.96 7.98 -0.46
N ASN A 120 32.92 6.93 -1.29
CA ASN A 120 32.38 5.62 -0.92
C ASN A 120 33.24 4.41 -1.31
N GLU A 121 34.38 4.58 -1.98
CA GLU A 121 35.22 3.46 -2.40
C GLU A 121 36.55 3.41 -1.64
N ASP A 122 36.83 2.24 -1.04
CA ASP A 122 38.12 1.98 -0.43
C ASP A 122 39.00 1.15 -1.36
N ILE A 123 40.23 1.62 -1.61
CA ILE A 123 41.17 0.99 -2.54
C ILE A 123 42.47 0.64 -1.82
N ILE A 124 42.90 -0.61 -1.97
CA ILE A 124 44.20 -1.10 -1.51
C ILE A 124 44.98 -1.62 -2.72
N VAL A 125 46.23 -1.21 -2.87
CA VAL A 125 47.12 -1.66 -3.92
C VAL A 125 48.31 -2.39 -3.28
N THR A 126 48.58 -3.63 -3.76
CA THR A 126 49.77 -4.40 -3.38
C THR A 126 50.69 -4.63 -4.57
N ASP A 127 51.94 -4.97 -4.34
CA ASP A 127 52.80 -5.55 -5.35
C ASP A 127 52.46 -7.02 -5.65
N GLY A 128 53.22 -7.68 -6.54
CA GLY A 128 53.07 -9.09 -6.90
C GLY A 128 53.45 -10.07 -5.81
N GLU A 129 54.14 -9.66 -4.77
CA GLU A 129 54.51 -10.45 -3.60
C GLU A 129 53.55 -10.23 -2.41
N GLY A 130 52.59 -9.32 -2.57
CA GLY A 130 51.56 -9.03 -1.57
C GLY A 130 51.93 -7.96 -0.55
N VAL A 131 52.98 -7.16 -0.78
CA VAL A 131 53.32 -6.02 0.05
C VAL A 131 52.42 -4.83 -0.31
N ILE A 132 51.78 -4.23 0.67
CA ILE A 132 50.88 -3.10 0.50
C ILE A 132 51.69 -1.85 0.11
N LEU A 133 51.44 -1.39 -1.13
CA LEU A 133 52.07 -0.20 -1.69
C LEU A 133 51.30 1.07 -1.41
N ASN A 134 49.98 1.01 -1.44
CA ASN A 134 49.13 2.16 -1.25
C ASN A 134 47.74 1.79 -0.72
N ILE A 135 47.11 2.75 0.03
CA ILE A 135 45.76 2.62 0.61
C ILE A 135 45.07 3.98 0.48
N SER A 136 43.77 3.97 0.09
CA SER A 136 42.96 5.19 0.04
C SER A 136 42.76 5.84 1.39
N ASN A 137 42.46 7.15 1.42
CA ASN A 137 42.22 7.87 2.67
C ASN A 137 40.93 7.45 3.39
N PHE A 138 40.03 6.79 2.66
CA PHE A 138 38.74 6.34 3.20
C PHE A 138 38.86 5.09 4.09
N PHE A 139 39.97 4.35 3.97
CA PHE A 139 40.22 3.10 4.67
C PHE A 139 40.14 3.24 6.20
N GLU A 140 40.71 4.28 6.79
CA GLU A 140 40.78 4.45 8.25
C GLU A 140 39.38 4.51 8.90
N LYS A 141 38.39 5.03 8.20
CA LYS A 141 37.01 5.12 8.70
C LYS A 141 36.34 3.75 8.92
N PHE A 142 36.78 2.72 8.21
CA PHE A 142 36.13 1.41 8.21
C PHE A 142 36.87 0.33 8.94
N TYR A 143 38.18 0.43 9.03
CA TYR A 143 38.99 -0.65 9.55
C TYR A 143 39.51 -0.39 10.99
N ASP A 144 39.32 0.82 11.49
CA ASP A 144 39.85 1.25 12.79
C ASP A 144 41.38 0.98 12.93
N ILE A 145 42.08 1.09 11.81
CA ILE A 145 43.52 0.87 11.69
C ILE A 145 44.09 2.03 10.89
N LYS A 146 45.18 2.64 11.35
CA LYS A 146 45.81 3.70 10.62
C LYS A 146 46.49 3.19 9.37
N LYS A 147 46.36 3.92 8.26
CA LYS A 147 47.01 3.64 6.98
C LYS A 147 48.49 3.36 7.11
N GLN A 148 49.16 4.16 7.95
CA GLN A 148 50.60 4.07 8.20
C GLN A 148 51.02 2.72 8.80
N ASP A 149 50.13 2.06 9.56
CA ASP A 149 50.42 0.78 10.23
C ASP A 149 50.34 -0.42 9.27
N LEU A 150 49.81 -0.21 8.06
CA LEU A 150 49.60 -1.26 7.05
C LEU A 150 50.51 -1.06 5.83
N LEU A 151 50.94 0.14 5.51
CA LEU A 151 51.87 0.39 4.41
C LEU A 151 53.17 -0.38 4.59
N GLY A 152 53.62 -1.07 3.53
CA GLY A 152 54.82 -1.90 3.57
C GLY A 152 54.61 -3.30 4.22
N ARG A 153 53.42 -3.58 4.79
CA ARG A 153 53.12 -4.91 5.33
C ARG A 153 52.62 -5.88 4.28
N ASN A 154 52.85 -7.14 4.54
CA ASN A 154 52.45 -8.20 3.61
C ASN A 154 51.05 -8.72 3.91
N VAL A 155 50.18 -8.83 2.87
CA VAL A 155 48.77 -9.30 3.02
C VAL A 155 48.64 -10.72 3.52
N PHE A 156 49.66 -11.60 3.32
CA PHE A 156 49.69 -12.95 3.89
C PHE A 156 49.83 -12.95 5.41
N GLU A 157 50.63 -12.01 5.93
CA GLU A 157 50.77 -11.79 7.38
C GLU A 157 49.46 -11.25 7.97
N LEU A 158 48.86 -10.24 7.31
CA LEU A 158 47.61 -9.61 7.75
C LEU A 158 46.42 -10.58 7.71
N GLU A 159 46.38 -11.53 6.79
CA GLU A 159 45.41 -12.62 6.77
C GLU A 159 45.56 -13.54 8.01
N LYS A 160 46.82 -13.92 8.36
CA LYS A 160 47.07 -14.72 9.56
C LYS A 160 46.68 -14.01 10.85
N LEU A 161 46.90 -12.69 10.91
CA LEU A 161 46.51 -11.84 12.02
C LEU A 161 45.00 -11.48 12.02
N ARG A 162 44.25 -12.00 11.07
CA ARG A 162 42.79 -11.75 10.86
C ARG A 162 42.44 -10.28 10.70
N VAL A 163 43.39 -9.48 10.22
CA VAL A 163 43.10 -8.09 9.85
C VAL A 163 42.18 -8.06 8.64
N PHE A 164 42.43 -8.96 7.68
CA PHE A 164 41.59 -9.27 6.49
C PHE A 164 41.41 -10.77 6.38
N TYR A 165 40.19 -11.30 6.62
CA TYR A 165 39.98 -12.75 6.59
C TYR A 165 38.61 -13.17 6.01
N PRO A 166 38.60 -14.07 5.02
CA PRO A 166 39.73 -14.43 4.17
C PRO A 166 40.16 -13.25 3.29
N SER A 167 41.45 -13.12 2.97
CA SER A 167 41.96 -12.00 2.17
C SER A 167 41.75 -12.21 0.68
N ALA A 168 41.04 -11.25 0.02
CA ALA A 168 40.83 -11.28 -1.42
C ALA A 168 42.16 -11.13 -2.20
N ALA A 169 43.08 -10.27 -1.73
CA ALA A 169 44.40 -10.11 -2.34
C ALA A 169 45.21 -11.40 -2.28
N VAL A 170 45.28 -12.08 -1.13
CA VAL A 170 45.97 -13.38 -0.99
C VAL A 170 45.39 -14.41 -1.97
N LYS A 171 44.06 -14.43 -2.10
CA LYS A 171 43.41 -15.39 -2.99
C LYS A 171 43.72 -15.13 -4.45
N VAL A 172 43.78 -13.84 -4.88
CA VAL A 172 44.19 -13.45 -6.23
C VAL A 172 45.65 -13.83 -6.49
N LEU A 173 46.57 -13.58 -5.56
CA LEU A 173 47.97 -13.95 -5.68
C LEU A 173 48.16 -15.46 -5.86
N ARG A 174 47.34 -16.30 -5.19
CA ARG A 174 47.37 -17.76 -5.32
C ARG A 174 46.73 -18.27 -6.62
N THR A 175 45.55 -17.70 -6.98
CA THR A 175 44.76 -18.21 -8.12
C THR A 175 45.09 -17.54 -9.45
N LYS A 176 45.78 -16.40 -9.42
CA LYS A 176 46.10 -15.54 -10.57
C LYS A 176 44.86 -15.06 -11.36
N GLN A 177 43.69 -15.12 -10.72
CA GLN A 177 42.41 -14.70 -11.29
C GLN A 177 41.79 -13.57 -10.47
N LYS A 178 41.02 -12.70 -11.13
CA LYS A 178 40.21 -11.70 -10.42
C LYS A 178 39.15 -12.39 -9.58
N ILE A 179 38.90 -11.85 -8.40
CA ILE A 179 37.98 -12.45 -7.41
C ILE A 179 37.16 -11.34 -6.75
N THR A 180 35.86 -11.59 -6.59
CA THR A 180 35.00 -10.82 -5.68
C THR A 180 34.52 -11.72 -4.57
N MET A 181 34.67 -11.29 -3.33
CA MET A 181 34.29 -12.10 -2.17
C MET A 181 33.97 -11.25 -0.95
N LEU A 182 33.23 -11.82 0.00
CA LEU A 182 33.08 -11.26 1.33
C LEU A 182 34.33 -11.53 2.15
N GLN A 183 34.87 -10.49 2.74
CA GLN A 183 36.03 -10.47 3.62
C GLN A 183 35.62 -9.87 4.96
N LYS A 184 36.17 -10.37 6.07
CA LYS A 184 35.95 -9.81 7.39
C LYS A 184 37.16 -9.00 7.84
N ASN A 185 36.89 -7.88 8.47
CA ASN A 185 37.94 -7.10 9.15
C ASN A 185 38.13 -7.59 10.61
N LYS A 186 39.09 -7.00 11.30
CA LYS A 186 39.42 -7.31 12.71
C LYS A 186 38.20 -7.13 13.65
N LEU A 187 37.29 -6.23 13.32
CA LEU A 187 36.03 -6.00 14.07
C LEU A 187 34.90 -6.97 13.68
N ASN A 188 35.21 -8.00 12.87
CA ASN A 188 34.25 -8.98 12.34
C ASN A 188 33.17 -8.40 11.42
N ASN A 189 33.37 -7.18 10.91
CA ASN A 189 32.49 -6.56 9.92
C ASN A 189 32.72 -7.20 8.54
N GLU A 190 31.64 -7.46 7.81
CA GLU A 190 31.70 -8.00 6.47
C GLU A 190 31.87 -6.90 5.42
N ILE A 191 32.85 -7.09 4.54
CA ILE A 191 33.23 -6.16 3.48
C ILE A 191 33.22 -6.93 2.17
N LEU A 192 32.56 -6.40 1.15
CA LEU A 192 32.65 -6.93 -0.19
C LEU A 192 33.92 -6.40 -0.87
N VAL A 193 34.81 -7.27 -1.27
CA VAL A 193 36.08 -6.90 -1.89
C VAL A 193 36.18 -7.53 -3.26
N THR A 194 36.46 -6.70 -4.28
CA THR A 194 36.86 -7.16 -5.62
C THR A 194 38.35 -6.92 -5.77
N ALA A 195 39.11 -7.99 -5.93
CA ALA A 195 40.56 -7.93 -6.14
C ALA A 195 40.91 -8.31 -7.58
N ILE A 196 41.70 -7.48 -8.25
CA ILE A 196 42.07 -7.59 -9.67
C ILE A 196 43.58 -7.66 -9.79
N PRO A 197 44.14 -8.74 -10.45
CA PRO A 197 45.55 -8.83 -10.72
C PRO A 197 45.92 -7.97 -11.93
N ILE A 198 46.95 -7.14 -11.80
CA ILE A 198 47.61 -6.46 -12.89
C ILE A 198 48.84 -7.28 -13.29
N LYS A 199 48.90 -7.72 -14.55
CA LYS A 199 49.96 -8.58 -15.06
C LYS A 199 50.86 -7.81 -16.01
N ASP A 200 52.16 -8.23 -16.05
CA ASP A 200 53.10 -7.78 -17.05
C ASP A 200 52.90 -8.52 -18.39
N ALA A 201 53.78 -8.20 -19.39
CA ALA A 201 53.78 -8.84 -20.70
C ALA A 201 54.04 -10.35 -20.62
N ASN A 202 54.66 -10.84 -19.55
CA ASN A 202 55.00 -12.26 -19.33
C ASN A 202 53.90 -13.00 -18.58
N GLY A 203 52.78 -12.32 -18.19
CA GLY A 203 51.69 -12.91 -17.42
C GLY A 203 51.95 -12.99 -15.91
N CYS A 204 53.06 -12.45 -15.40
CA CYS A 204 53.36 -12.37 -13.98
C CYS A 204 52.56 -11.24 -13.32
N ILE A 205 52.06 -11.47 -12.10
CA ILE A 205 51.34 -10.43 -11.35
C ILE A 205 52.37 -9.39 -10.85
N VAL A 206 52.21 -8.16 -11.26
CA VAL A 206 53.05 -7.02 -10.81
C VAL A 206 52.38 -6.25 -9.68
N LYS A 207 51.03 -6.17 -9.71
CA LYS A 207 50.22 -5.51 -8.66
C LYS A 207 48.91 -6.23 -8.50
N VAL A 208 48.28 -6.11 -7.29
CA VAL A 208 46.87 -6.45 -7.07
C VAL A 208 46.15 -5.21 -6.56
N VAL A 209 45.03 -4.89 -7.19
CA VAL A 209 44.18 -3.76 -6.78
C VAL A 209 42.92 -4.33 -6.16
N CYS A 210 42.62 -3.94 -4.93
CA CYS A 210 41.42 -4.33 -4.21
C CYS A 210 40.49 -3.14 -4.07
N PHE A 211 39.27 -3.31 -4.50
CA PHE A 211 38.16 -2.35 -4.35
C PHE A 211 37.22 -2.89 -3.27
N SER A 212 36.96 -2.14 -2.22
CA SER A 212 36.19 -2.59 -1.06
C SER A 212 34.91 -1.78 -0.89
N TYR A 213 33.81 -2.46 -0.55
CA TYR A 213 32.55 -1.87 -0.16
C TYR A 213 32.11 -2.38 1.21
N TYR A 214 31.66 -1.47 2.06
CA TYR A 214 31.23 -1.81 3.41
C TYR A 214 29.81 -2.36 3.43
N VAL A 215 29.62 -3.58 3.92
CA VAL A 215 28.39 -4.37 3.83
C VAL A 215 27.44 -4.18 5.03
N GLN A 216 27.78 -3.31 6.00
CA GLN A 216 26.95 -3.11 7.20
C GLN A 216 25.49 -2.71 6.86
N THR A 217 25.30 -1.98 5.78
CA THR A 217 23.99 -1.68 5.21
C THR A 217 23.22 -2.94 4.80
N PHE A 218 23.92 -4.05 4.50
CA PHE A 218 23.29 -5.32 4.11
C PHE A 218 22.69 -6.09 5.28
N VAL A 219 23.31 -6.02 6.47
CA VAL A 219 22.74 -6.64 7.68
C VAL A 219 21.45 -5.93 8.06
N GLU A 220 21.39 -4.61 7.86
CA GLU A 220 20.17 -3.83 8.08
C GLU A 220 19.12 -4.13 7.03
N ILE A 221 19.50 -4.18 5.76
CA ILE A 221 18.61 -4.59 4.66
C ILE A 221 18.10 -6.02 4.90
N LYS A 222 18.98 -6.95 5.28
CA LYS A 222 18.59 -8.33 5.61
C LYS A 222 17.62 -8.39 6.79
N LYS A 223 17.88 -7.66 7.87
CA LYS A 223 16.96 -7.57 9.02
C LYS A 223 15.62 -6.96 8.62
N GLN A 224 15.62 -5.90 7.84
CA GLN A 224 14.38 -5.29 7.32
C GLN A 224 13.64 -6.27 6.41
N PHE A 225 14.35 -7.04 5.59
CA PHE A 225 13.79 -8.10 4.75
C PHE A 225 13.17 -9.24 5.55
N GLU A 226 13.83 -9.75 6.56
CA GLU A 226 13.29 -10.79 7.44
C GLU A 226 12.04 -10.32 8.18
N VAL A 227 12.02 -9.05 8.60
CA VAL A 227 10.83 -8.42 9.21
C VAL A 227 9.71 -8.27 8.18
N LEU A 228 10.01 -7.85 6.95
CA LEU A 228 9.03 -7.73 5.86
C LEU A 228 8.50 -9.11 5.42
N GLU A 229 9.35 -10.11 5.36
CA GLU A 229 8.95 -11.49 5.00
C GLU A 229 8.07 -12.12 6.09
N ARG A 230 8.44 -11.97 7.38
CA ARG A 230 7.60 -12.39 8.51
C ARG A 230 6.24 -11.69 8.45
N ASN A 231 6.24 -10.37 8.23
CA ASN A 231 5.01 -9.59 8.08
C ASN A 231 4.25 -10.02 6.83
N GLY A 232 4.92 -10.26 5.71
CA GLY A 232 4.33 -10.72 4.46
C GLY A 232 3.68 -12.11 4.56
N LYS A 233 4.32 -13.08 5.20
CA LYS A 233 3.74 -14.43 5.42
C LYS A 233 2.52 -14.38 6.36
N VAL A 234 2.61 -13.62 7.44
CA VAL A 234 1.46 -13.36 8.35
C VAL A 234 0.35 -12.63 7.60
N TYR A 235 0.71 -11.64 6.78
CA TYR A 235 -0.21 -10.85 5.97
C TYR A 235 -0.92 -11.71 4.93
N THR A 236 -0.19 -12.51 4.17
CA THR A 236 -0.76 -13.41 3.14
C THR A 236 -1.68 -14.47 3.76
N LYS A 237 -1.31 -15.02 4.92
CA LYS A 237 -2.15 -15.96 5.66
C LYS A 237 -3.44 -15.30 6.18
N LYS A 238 -3.31 -14.08 6.72
CA LYS A 238 -4.46 -13.26 7.16
C LYS A 238 -5.37 -12.89 5.97
N LEU A 239 -4.79 -12.53 4.82
CA LEU A 239 -5.55 -12.21 3.60
C LEU A 239 -6.31 -13.42 3.05
N ARG A 240 -5.69 -14.61 2.99
CA ARG A 240 -6.37 -15.85 2.59
C ARG A 240 -7.57 -16.15 3.49
N HIS A 241 -7.40 -16.04 4.81
CA HIS A 241 -8.47 -16.24 5.77
C HIS A 241 -9.64 -15.24 5.61
N LEU A 242 -9.37 -14.02 5.13
CA LEU A 242 -10.41 -13.04 4.81
C LEU A 242 -11.21 -13.46 3.57
N VAL A 243 -10.53 -13.94 2.53
CA VAL A 243 -11.18 -14.43 1.31
C VAL A 243 -12.07 -15.64 1.62
N ASP A 244 -11.60 -16.57 2.45
CA ASP A 244 -12.37 -17.74 2.90
C ASP A 244 -13.65 -17.34 3.65
N LYS A 245 -13.66 -16.15 4.29
CA LYS A 245 -14.84 -15.57 4.97
C LYS A 245 -15.69 -14.66 4.06
N GLY A 246 -15.45 -14.65 2.76
CA GLY A 246 -16.18 -13.81 1.79
C GLY A 246 -15.84 -12.32 1.86
N ILE A 247 -14.75 -11.95 2.56
CA ILE A 247 -14.25 -10.58 2.63
C ILE A 247 -13.22 -10.40 1.51
N ASN A 248 -13.47 -9.50 0.57
CA ASN A 248 -12.51 -9.19 -0.49
C ASN A 248 -11.52 -8.09 -0.04
N PRO A 249 -10.27 -8.46 0.34
CA PRO A 249 -9.30 -7.49 0.85
C PRO A 249 -8.91 -6.40 -0.16
N ASN A 250 -8.91 -6.72 -1.45
CA ASN A 250 -8.50 -5.79 -2.52
C ASN A 250 -9.47 -4.61 -2.65
N LEU A 251 -10.77 -4.85 -2.46
CA LEU A 251 -11.78 -3.80 -2.41
C LEU A 251 -11.60 -2.82 -1.25
N MET A 252 -11.04 -3.31 -0.14
CA MET A 252 -10.84 -2.50 1.07
C MET A 252 -9.53 -1.74 1.08
N MET A 253 -8.47 -2.38 0.60
CA MET A 253 -7.15 -1.74 0.53
C MET A 253 -7.18 -0.54 -0.42
N GLY A 254 -7.92 -0.64 -1.52
CA GLY A 254 -8.02 0.39 -2.54
C GLY A 254 -6.66 0.83 -3.10
N LYS A 255 -6.69 1.77 -4.04
CA LYS A 255 -5.50 2.48 -4.55
C LYS A 255 -5.23 3.76 -3.76
N ASN A 256 -6.23 4.27 -3.06
CA ASN A 256 -6.19 5.52 -2.30
C ASN A 256 -5.19 5.46 -1.13
N LYS A 257 -4.41 6.54 -0.92
CA LYS A 257 -3.37 6.62 0.11
C LYS A 257 -3.95 6.54 1.54
N GLU A 258 -5.10 7.19 1.79
CA GLU A 258 -5.74 7.18 3.10
C GLU A 258 -6.31 5.80 3.43
N MET A 259 -6.93 5.13 2.46
CA MET A 259 -7.41 3.75 2.61
C MET A 259 -6.29 2.79 2.99
N LYS A 260 -5.10 2.95 2.38
CA LYS A 260 -3.90 2.17 2.72
C LYS A 260 -3.42 2.44 4.14
N LYS A 261 -3.42 3.71 4.60
CA LYS A 261 -3.08 4.05 5.99
C LYS A 261 -4.04 3.39 6.96
N ILE A 262 -5.35 3.47 6.70
CA ILE A 262 -6.40 2.84 7.50
C ILE A 262 -6.17 1.32 7.57
N PHE A 263 -5.96 0.68 6.45
CA PHE A 263 -5.73 -0.77 6.40
C PHE A 263 -4.46 -1.17 7.18
N ASN A 264 -3.36 -0.43 7.04
CA ASN A 264 -2.13 -0.65 7.80
C ASN A 264 -2.33 -0.45 9.31
N LEU A 265 -3.11 0.56 9.71
CA LEU A 265 -3.47 0.77 11.12
C LEU A 265 -4.25 -0.43 11.67
N ILE A 266 -5.27 -0.88 10.94
CA ILE A 266 -6.09 -2.03 11.33
C ILE A 266 -5.22 -3.28 11.48
N THR A 267 -4.38 -3.59 10.51
CA THR A 267 -3.53 -4.79 10.56
C THR A 267 -2.52 -4.76 11.70
N LYS A 268 -2.03 -3.58 12.05
CA LYS A 268 -1.10 -3.37 13.18
C LYS A 268 -1.79 -3.55 14.54
N VAL A 269 -3.05 -3.09 14.66
CA VAL A 269 -3.74 -2.99 15.96
C VAL A 269 -4.79 -4.08 16.17
N ALA A 270 -5.19 -4.82 15.12
CA ALA A 270 -6.27 -5.81 15.21
C ALA A 270 -6.02 -6.92 16.26
N ASP A 271 -4.78 -7.32 16.48
CA ASP A 271 -4.40 -8.35 17.45
C ASP A 271 -4.51 -7.89 18.93
N PHE A 272 -4.62 -6.59 19.17
CA PHE A 272 -4.80 -6.04 20.51
C PHE A 272 -6.27 -5.90 20.84
N ASP A 273 -6.62 -6.15 22.10
CA ASP A 273 -8.01 -6.14 22.60
C ASP A 273 -8.44 -4.71 22.97
N VAL A 274 -8.38 -3.79 22.02
CA VAL A 274 -8.71 -2.37 22.18
C VAL A 274 -10.01 -2.02 21.46
N ASN A 275 -10.70 -1.00 21.94
CA ASN A 275 -11.92 -0.48 21.31
C ASN A 275 -11.59 0.29 20.04
N PHE A 276 -12.44 0.13 19.01
CA PHE A 276 -12.38 0.90 17.77
C PHE A 276 -13.60 1.79 17.62
N LEU A 277 -13.36 3.03 17.20
CA LEU A 277 -14.39 3.95 16.75
C LEU A 277 -14.21 4.19 15.24
N ILE A 278 -15.18 3.77 14.44
CA ILE A 278 -15.18 3.94 12.97
C ILE A 278 -16.13 5.08 12.64
N THR A 279 -15.58 6.15 12.05
CA THR A 279 -16.37 7.31 11.60
C THR A 279 -16.38 7.38 10.07
N GLY A 280 -17.40 8.02 9.52
CA GLY A 280 -17.54 8.24 8.08
C GLY A 280 -19.00 8.29 7.65
N GLU A 281 -19.24 8.82 6.46
CA GLU A 281 -20.58 8.98 5.90
C GLU A 281 -21.34 7.65 5.79
N THR A 282 -22.66 7.74 5.66
CA THR A 282 -23.49 6.56 5.40
C THR A 282 -23.08 5.90 4.08
N GLY A 283 -22.99 4.56 4.07
CA GLY A 283 -22.66 3.79 2.87
C GLY A 283 -21.19 3.71 2.51
N VAL A 284 -20.25 4.25 3.33
CA VAL A 284 -18.80 4.16 3.05
C VAL A 284 -18.20 2.78 3.33
N GLY A 285 -18.94 1.89 4.04
CA GLY A 285 -18.50 0.53 4.35
C GLY A 285 -18.07 0.32 5.81
N LYS A 286 -18.55 1.12 6.79
CA LYS A 286 -18.20 1.00 8.22
C LYS A 286 -18.34 -0.42 8.77
N SER A 287 -19.49 -1.07 8.55
CA SER A 287 -19.78 -2.44 9.03
C SER A 287 -18.83 -3.47 8.40
N TYR A 288 -18.41 -3.25 7.16
CA TYR A 288 -17.42 -4.11 6.49
C TYR A 288 -16.05 -3.99 7.15
N PHE A 289 -15.63 -2.77 7.54
CA PHE A 289 -14.39 -2.57 8.30
C PHE A 289 -14.46 -3.18 9.70
N ALA A 290 -15.61 -3.14 10.36
CA ALA A 290 -15.81 -3.82 11.65
C ALA A 290 -15.60 -5.34 11.51
N LYS A 291 -16.16 -5.96 10.46
CA LYS A 291 -15.96 -7.39 10.15
C LYS A 291 -14.49 -7.69 9.83
N LEU A 292 -13.80 -6.79 9.13
CA LEU A 292 -12.36 -6.91 8.85
C LEU A 292 -11.54 -6.90 10.16
N ILE A 293 -11.78 -5.92 11.05
CA ILE A 293 -11.09 -5.80 12.34
C ILE A 293 -11.29 -7.07 13.18
N HIS A 294 -12.52 -7.58 13.25
CA HIS A 294 -12.81 -8.83 13.93
C HIS A 294 -12.06 -10.01 13.30
N SER A 295 -12.11 -10.15 11.99
CA SER A 295 -11.49 -11.27 11.25
C SER A 295 -9.97 -11.30 11.36
N LEU A 296 -9.33 -10.14 11.56
CA LEU A 296 -7.89 -10.00 11.77
C LEU A 296 -7.48 -10.15 13.25
N SER A 297 -8.43 -10.26 14.18
CA SER A 297 -8.18 -10.30 15.61
C SER A 297 -7.95 -11.72 16.14
N LYS A 298 -7.44 -11.82 17.36
CA LYS A 298 -7.35 -13.08 18.10
C LYS A 298 -8.74 -13.74 18.35
N ARG A 299 -9.83 -12.95 18.28
CA ARG A 299 -11.22 -13.40 18.44
C ARG A 299 -11.89 -13.80 17.12
N SER A 300 -11.15 -13.87 16.00
CA SER A 300 -11.67 -14.15 14.64
C SER A 300 -12.48 -15.44 14.50
N LYS A 301 -12.27 -16.42 15.39
CA LYS A 301 -13.02 -17.67 15.44
C LYS A 301 -14.21 -17.63 16.41
N ARG A 302 -14.40 -16.52 17.12
CA ARG A 302 -15.49 -16.31 18.08
C ARG A 302 -16.64 -15.57 17.41
N GLN A 303 -17.74 -15.36 18.13
CA GLN A 303 -18.93 -14.70 17.62
C GLN A 303 -18.65 -13.22 17.31
N PHE A 304 -19.21 -12.74 16.20
CA PHE A 304 -19.32 -11.34 15.85
C PHE A 304 -20.79 -10.96 15.94
N ILE A 305 -21.15 -10.20 16.96
CA ILE A 305 -22.52 -9.74 17.22
C ILE A 305 -22.63 -8.31 16.72
N GLU A 306 -23.58 -8.06 15.84
CA GLU A 306 -23.81 -6.76 15.20
C GLU A 306 -25.18 -6.20 15.62
N LEU A 307 -25.22 -4.93 16.01
CA LEU A 307 -26.43 -4.19 16.31
C LEU A 307 -26.35 -2.80 15.69
N ASN A 308 -27.40 -2.40 14.99
CA ASN A 308 -27.57 -1.01 14.54
C ASN A 308 -28.49 -0.28 15.54
N CYS A 309 -27.93 0.69 16.27
CA CYS A 309 -28.64 1.42 17.31
C CYS A 309 -29.78 2.31 16.75
N GLY A 310 -29.63 2.84 15.53
CA GLY A 310 -30.64 3.66 14.88
C GLY A 310 -31.80 2.88 14.25
N ALA A 311 -31.65 1.55 14.08
CA ALA A 311 -32.66 0.71 13.45
C ALA A 311 -33.71 0.15 14.43
N ILE A 312 -33.49 0.27 15.74
CA ILE A 312 -34.34 -0.32 16.78
C ILE A 312 -34.96 0.78 17.62
N PRO A 313 -36.28 0.75 17.86
CA PRO A 313 -36.92 1.69 18.78
C PRO A 313 -36.28 1.69 20.18
N GLU A 314 -36.15 2.86 20.79
CA GLU A 314 -35.45 3.05 22.08
C GLU A 314 -35.88 2.07 23.18
N HIS A 315 -37.18 1.85 23.31
CA HIS A 315 -37.76 0.95 24.34
C HIS A 315 -37.40 -0.53 24.14
N LEU A 316 -37.06 -0.93 22.92
CA LEU A 316 -36.60 -2.30 22.62
C LEU A 316 -35.06 -2.40 22.66
N LEU A 317 -34.36 -1.33 22.41
CA LEU A 317 -32.89 -1.31 22.31
C LEU A 317 -32.25 -1.74 23.62
N GLU A 318 -32.80 -1.32 24.75
CA GLU A 318 -32.34 -1.74 26.07
C GLU A 318 -32.46 -3.23 26.28
N SER A 319 -33.63 -3.79 25.96
CA SER A 319 -33.92 -5.23 26.11
C SER A 319 -33.09 -6.09 25.14
N GLU A 320 -32.77 -5.58 23.94
CA GLU A 320 -31.85 -6.25 23.00
C GLU A 320 -30.41 -6.26 23.52
N LEU A 321 -29.91 -5.13 24.02
CA LEU A 321 -28.52 -5.02 24.49
C LEU A 321 -28.28 -5.80 25.78
N PHE A 322 -29.11 -5.58 26.80
CA PHE A 322 -28.88 -6.09 28.16
C PHE A 322 -29.66 -7.36 28.49
N GLY A 323 -30.70 -7.70 27.70
CA GLY A 323 -31.58 -8.80 27.99
C GLY A 323 -32.50 -8.50 29.20
N TYR A 324 -33.37 -9.42 29.52
CA TYR A 324 -34.29 -9.28 30.66
C TYR A 324 -34.57 -10.63 31.33
N GLU A 325 -34.90 -10.60 32.64
CA GLU A 325 -35.38 -11.75 33.37
C GLU A 325 -36.88 -11.96 33.14
N GLY A 326 -37.35 -13.20 33.32
CA GLY A 326 -38.76 -13.51 33.14
C GLY A 326 -39.67 -12.64 34.01
N GLY A 327 -40.70 -12.02 33.40
CA GLY A 327 -41.63 -11.14 34.11
C GLY A 327 -41.11 -9.71 34.37
N ALA A 328 -40.00 -9.29 33.79
CA ALA A 328 -39.40 -7.96 34.00
C ALA A 328 -40.34 -6.79 33.60
N PHE A 329 -41.22 -7.01 32.64
CA PHE A 329 -42.23 -6.03 32.18
C PHE A 329 -43.42 -6.73 31.52
N THR A 330 -44.50 -6.00 31.27
CA THR A 330 -45.69 -6.52 30.56
C THR A 330 -45.35 -6.95 29.14
N GLY A 331 -45.55 -8.24 28.82
CA GLY A 331 -45.14 -8.84 27.55
C GLY A 331 -43.77 -9.50 27.55
N ALA A 332 -43.02 -9.49 28.65
CA ALA A 332 -41.78 -10.24 28.78
C ALA A 332 -42.04 -11.76 28.73
N ARG A 333 -41.17 -12.51 28.01
CA ARG A 333 -41.22 -13.97 27.98
C ARG A 333 -40.97 -14.54 29.38
N LYS A 334 -41.64 -15.65 29.73
CA LYS A 334 -41.47 -16.30 31.04
C LYS A 334 -40.04 -16.78 31.30
N GLU A 335 -39.34 -17.20 30.22
CA GLU A 335 -37.97 -17.69 30.30
C GLU A 335 -36.93 -16.55 30.28
N GLY A 336 -37.37 -15.28 30.14
CA GLY A 336 -36.48 -14.15 29.94
C GLY A 336 -35.87 -14.11 28.53
N LYS A 337 -34.85 -13.27 28.34
CA LYS A 337 -34.09 -13.15 27.10
C LYS A 337 -32.62 -12.78 27.37
N LEU A 338 -31.70 -13.49 26.72
CA LEU A 338 -30.28 -13.11 26.74
C LEU A 338 -30.07 -11.83 25.94
N GLY A 339 -29.28 -10.90 26.47
CA GLY A 339 -28.88 -9.69 25.78
C GLY A 339 -27.70 -9.92 24.83
N LEU A 340 -27.57 -9.03 23.82
CA LEU A 340 -26.47 -9.12 22.84
C LEU A 340 -25.08 -8.93 23.49
N ILE A 341 -24.99 -8.18 24.58
CA ILE A 341 -23.76 -8.04 25.38
C ILE A 341 -23.35 -9.40 25.96
N GLU A 342 -24.31 -10.17 26.51
CA GLU A 342 -24.05 -11.50 27.04
C GLU A 342 -23.68 -12.49 25.93
N LEU A 343 -24.37 -12.45 24.78
CA LEU A 343 -24.08 -13.27 23.61
C LEU A 343 -22.71 -12.95 22.97
N SER A 344 -22.20 -11.74 23.19
CA SER A 344 -20.88 -11.34 22.68
C SER A 344 -19.73 -11.78 23.59
N ASP A 345 -19.98 -12.51 24.67
CA ASP A 345 -18.95 -12.94 25.60
C ASP A 345 -17.85 -13.75 24.87
N ASN A 346 -16.59 -13.44 25.18
CA ASN A 346 -15.39 -13.94 24.49
C ASN A 346 -15.33 -13.66 22.97
N GLY A 347 -16.31 -12.90 22.44
CA GLY A 347 -16.44 -12.50 21.04
C GLY A 347 -16.16 -11.01 20.79
N THR A 348 -16.85 -10.47 19.80
CA THR A 348 -16.80 -9.04 19.43
C THR A 348 -18.22 -8.51 19.32
N LEU A 349 -18.50 -7.40 19.99
CA LEU A 349 -19.73 -6.62 19.85
C LEU A 349 -19.46 -5.45 18.90
N PHE A 350 -20.25 -5.34 17.86
CA PHE A 350 -20.23 -4.21 16.93
C PHE A 350 -21.54 -3.41 17.08
N LEU A 351 -21.40 -2.15 17.47
CA LEU A 351 -22.51 -1.21 17.57
C LEU A 351 -22.41 -0.19 16.43
N ASP A 352 -23.29 -0.31 15.45
CA ASP A 352 -23.39 0.66 14.35
C ASP A 352 -24.30 1.81 14.77
N GLU A 353 -24.05 3.00 14.27
CA GLU A 353 -24.73 4.27 14.57
C GLU A 353 -24.81 4.53 16.09
N ILE A 354 -23.65 4.44 16.77
CA ILE A 354 -23.55 4.64 18.23
C ILE A 354 -24.00 6.04 18.67
N GLY A 355 -23.98 7.04 17.75
CA GLY A 355 -24.47 8.39 18.00
C GLY A 355 -25.98 8.46 18.30
N ASP A 356 -26.75 7.43 17.88
CA ASP A 356 -28.19 7.33 18.11
C ASP A 356 -28.55 6.62 19.44
N LEU A 357 -27.53 6.19 20.22
CA LEU A 357 -27.77 5.53 21.50
C LEU A 357 -28.33 6.54 22.51
N PRO A 358 -29.50 6.27 23.13
CA PRO A 358 -30.10 7.14 24.18
C PRO A 358 -29.19 7.35 25.39
N LEU A 359 -29.26 8.53 26.02
CA LEU A 359 -28.37 8.92 27.13
C LEU A 359 -28.40 7.95 28.31
N ASN A 360 -29.59 7.42 28.67
CA ASN A 360 -29.76 6.42 29.71
C ASN A 360 -28.99 5.12 29.40
N LEU A 361 -28.96 4.71 28.12
CA LEU A 361 -28.24 3.52 27.70
C LEU A 361 -26.73 3.77 27.56
N GLN A 362 -26.33 4.99 27.26
CA GLN A 362 -24.91 5.38 27.27
C GLN A 362 -24.30 5.18 28.67
N VAL A 363 -25.03 5.53 29.74
CA VAL A 363 -24.56 5.30 31.13
C VAL A 363 -24.38 3.81 31.43
N LYS A 364 -25.36 2.97 31.04
CA LYS A 364 -25.28 1.52 31.23
C LYS A 364 -24.13 0.90 30.41
N LEU A 365 -23.98 1.29 29.16
CA LEU A 365 -22.92 0.81 28.30
C LEU A 365 -21.53 1.20 28.83
N LEU A 366 -21.37 2.44 29.33
CA LEU A 366 -20.14 2.89 29.96
C LEU A 366 -19.73 1.98 31.13
N LYS A 367 -20.71 1.67 32.02
CA LYS A 367 -20.47 0.76 33.16
C LYS A 367 -19.99 -0.62 32.69
N VAL A 368 -20.62 -1.18 31.66
CA VAL A 368 -20.20 -2.50 31.12
C VAL A 368 -18.79 -2.45 30.50
N ILE A 369 -18.45 -1.38 29.82
CA ILE A 369 -17.11 -1.23 29.23
C ILE A 369 -16.04 -1.14 30.32
N GLN A 370 -16.33 -0.45 31.44
CA GLN A 370 -15.39 -0.23 32.56
C GLN A 370 -15.26 -1.44 33.45
N ASP A 371 -16.41 -1.93 33.96
CA ASP A 371 -16.46 -2.95 35.01
C ASP A 371 -16.49 -4.38 34.46
N LYS A 372 -16.78 -4.53 33.16
CA LYS A 372 -17.00 -5.82 32.48
C LYS A 372 -18.14 -6.63 33.16
N THR A 373 -19.08 -5.93 33.79
CA THR A 373 -20.22 -6.52 34.46
C THR A 373 -21.50 -5.74 34.18
N PHE A 374 -22.65 -6.42 34.23
CA PHE A 374 -23.97 -5.81 34.14
C PHE A 374 -25.04 -6.72 34.77
N ASN A 375 -26.26 -6.21 34.86
CA ASN A 375 -27.44 -6.97 35.26
C ASN A 375 -28.46 -6.94 34.11
N ARG A 376 -29.22 -8.01 33.92
CA ARG A 376 -30.36 -8.01 33.01
C ARG A 376 -31.47 -7.10 33.58
N ILE A 377 -32.34 -6.62 32.70
CA ILE A 377 -33.50 -5.80 33.10
C ILE A 377 -34.38 -6.63 34.05
N GLY A 378 -34.75 -6.04 35.19
CA GLY A 378 -35.53 -6.71 36.24
C GLY A 378 -34.74 -7.73 37.07
N GLY A 379 -33.48 -7.98 36.79
CA GLY A 379 -32.61 -8.91 37.50
C GLY A 379 -31.63 -8.23 38.43
N THR A 380 -31.22 -8.93 39.50
CA THR A 380 -30.20 -8.50 40.46
C THR A 380 -28.87 -9.24 40.29
N LYS A 381 -28.86 -10.31 39.50
CA LYS A 381 -27.68 -11.13 39.28
C LYS A 381 -26.63 -10.38 38.45
N ILE A 382 -25.40 -10.28 38.97
CA ILE A 382 -24.26 -9.69 38.29
C ILE A 382 -23.72 -10.69 37.25
N ILE A 383 -23.68 -10.28 36.00
CA ILE A 383 -23.16 -11.07 34.88
C ILE A 383 -21.81 -10.47 34.45
N LYS A 384 -20.76 -11.30 34.44
CA LYS A 384 -19.43 -10.90 33.95
C LYS A 384 -19.30 -11.24 32.48
N VAL A 385 -18.73 -10.32 31.69
CA VAL A 385 -18.56 -10.47 30.25
C VAL A 385 -17.18 -9.96 29.82
N ASN A 386 -16.62 -10.62 28.83
CA ASN A 386 -15.35 -10.22 28.23
C ASN A 386 -15.49 -10.15 26.71
N PHE A 387 -15.89 -9.01 26.20
CA PHE A 387 -16.01 -8.79 24.76
C PHE A 387 -15.11 -7.66 24.28
N ARG A 388 -14.74 -7.71 22.99
CA ARG A 388 -14.12 -6.61 22.27
C ARG A 388 -15.21 -5.73 21.69
N LEU A 389 -15.09 -4.41 21.87
CA LEU A 389 -16.07 -3.45 21.36
C LEU A 389 -15.54 -2.75 20.11
N ILE A 390 -16.34 -2.74 19.05
CA ILE A 390 -16.17 -1.93 17.85
C ILE A 390 -17.43 -1.07 17.72
N THR A 391 -17.27 0.22 17.49
CA THR A 391 -18.39 1.15 17.32
C THR A 391 -18.26 1.89 16.01
N ALA A 392 -19.38 2.27 15.39
CA ALA A 392 -19.39 3.08 14.19
C ALA A 392 -20.45 4.17 14.25
N THR A 393 -20.22 5.29 13.56
CA THR A 393 -21.19 6.36 13.42
C THR A 393 -20.92 7.21 12.19
N ASN A 394 -21.97 7.81 11.63
CA ASN A 394 -21.89 8.87 10.61
C ASN A 394 -21.99 10.27 11.22
N GLN A 395 -22.26 10.39 12.53
CA GLN A 395 -22.44 11.65 13.22
C GLN A 395 -21.14 12.15 13.84
N ASP A 396 -21.03 13.47 13.99
CA ASP A 396 -19.96 14.11 14.75
C ASP A 396 -20.26 14.01 16.26
N LEU A 397 -19.64 13.02 16.92
CA LEU A 397 -19.82 12.80 18.35
C LEU A 397 -19.39 14.02 19.20
N ARG A 398 -18.40 14.79 18.76
CA ARG A 398 -17.96 16.00 19.48
C ARG A 398 -19.03 17.08 19.44
N LYS A 399 -19.76 17.19 18.34
CA LYS A 399 -20.93 18.08 18.24
C LYS A 399 -22.05 17.59 19.17
N LEU A 400 -22.35 16.28 19.17
CA LEU A 400 -23.36 15.71 20.07
C LEU A 400 -23.02 15.90 21.55
N ILE A 401 -21.73 15.87 21.93
CA ILE A 401 -21.28 16.17 23.30
C ILE A 401 -21.61 17.62 23.66
N LYS A 402 -21.31 18.59 22.78
CA LYS A 402 -21.67 20.00 23.00
C LYS A 402 -23.18 20.22 23.12
N GLU A 403 -23.96 19.46 22.37
CA GLU A 403 -25.42 19.45 22.42
C GLU A 403 -26.01 18.66 23.61
N LYS A 404 -25.16 18.08 24.47
CA LYS A 404 -25.54 17.21 25.60
C LYS A 404 -26.37 15.98 25.19
N LYS A 405 -26.23 15.52 23.96
CA LYS A 405 -26.86 14.29 23.42
C LYS A 405 -25.95 13.08 23.50
N PHE A 406 -24.66 13.26 23.73
CA PHE A 406 -23.69 12.20 23.91
C PHE A 406 -22.79 12.52 25.10
N ARG A 407 -22.45 11.49 25.89
CA ARG A 407 -21.60 11.66 27.09
C ARG A 407 -20.14 11.70 26.70
N GLU A 408 -19.41 12.64 27.28
CA GLU A 408 -17.97 12.81 27.05
C GLU A 408 -17.14 11.64 27.61
N ASP A 409 -17.52 11.11 28.79
CA ASP A 409 -16.84 9.97 29.41
C ASP A 409 -16.95 8.70 28.56
N LEU A 410 -18.10 8.43 27.96
CA LEU A 410 -18.28 7.33 27.01
C LEU A 410 -17.44 7.55 25.75
N PHE A 411 -17.42 8.76 25.20
CA PHE A 411 -16.62 9.07 24.01
C PHE A 411 -15.14 8.70 24.21
N TYR A 412 -14.51 9.08 25.32
CA TYR A 412 -13.11 8.74 25.58
C TYR A 412 -12.87 7.24 25.76
N ARG A 413 -13.84 6.50 26.23
CA ARG A 413 -13.74 5.03 26.35
C ARG A 413 -13.93 4.30 25.01
N LEU A 414 -14.71 4.88 24.09
CA LEU A 414 -14.88 4.33 22.75
C LEU A 414 -13.72 4.70 21.81
N ASN A 415 -13.21 5.92 21.93
CA ASN A 415 -12.23 6.51 21.01
C ASN A 415 -10.78 6.17 21.40
N VAL A 416 -10.47 4.87 21.57
CA VAL A 416 -9.10 4.41 21.83
C VAL A 416 -8.31 4.33 20.52
N VAL A 417 -8.91 3.71 19.49
CA VAL A 417 -8.38 3.72 18.12
C VAL A 417 -9.46 4.25 17.19
N SER A 418 -9.18 5.41 16.58
CA SER A 418 -10.13 6.07 15.67
C SER A 418 -9.77 5.81 14.22
N ILE A 419 -10.77 5.47 13.42
CA ILE A 419 -10.66 5.28 11.97
C ILE A 419 -11.72 6.15 11.30
N ASN A 420 -11.28 7.07 10.45
CA ASN A 420 -12.19 7.87 9.61
C ASN A 420 -12.13 7.35 8.16
N ILE A 421 -13.24 6.81 7.67
CA ILE A 421 -13.33 6.29 6.32
C ILE A 421 -13.72 7.43 5.38
N PRO A 422 -12.88 7.80 4.38
CA PRO A 422 -13.20 8.87 3.45
C PRO A 422 -14.39 8.51 2.57
N PRO A 423 -15.21 9.49 2.18
CA PRO A 423 -16.31 9.29 1.25
C PRO A 423 -15.79 8.90 -0.15
N LEU A 424 -16.64 8.22 -0.94
CA LEU A 424 -16.24 7.64 -2.23
C LEU A 424 -15.71 8.69 -3.22
N ARG A 425 -16.25 9.92 -3.18
CA ARG A 425 -15.79 11.06 -4.00
C ARG A 425 -14.33 11.49 -3.73
N GLU A 426 -13.76 11.15 -2.56
CA GLU A 426 -12.37 11.44 -2.19
C GLU A 426 -11.40 10.27 -2.49
N ARG A 427 -11.94 9.16 -3.01
CA ARG A 427 -11.16 7.96 -3.40
C ARG A 427 -11.59 7.43 -4.77
N LYS A 428 -11.68 8.32 -5.74
CA LYS A 428 -12.13 8.02 -7.11
C LYS A 428 -11.31 6.92 -7.79
N GLU A 429 -10.03 6.82 -7.46
CA GLU A 429 -9.13 5.78 -7.95
C GLU A 429 -9.52 4.35 -7.55
N ASP A 430 -10.40 4.18 -6.55
CA ASP A 430 -10.89 2.89 -6.10
C ASP A 430 -12.17 2.46 -6.85
N ILE A 431 -12.88 3.42 -7.47
CA ILE A 431 -14.18 3.18 -8.12
C ILE A 431 -14.09 2.15 -9.26
N PRO A 432 -13.08 2.16 -10.16
CA PRO A 432 -13.00 1.16 -11.24
C PRO A 432 -12.96 -0.29 -10.73
N ASP A 433 -12.20 -0.54 -9.68
CA ASP A 433 -12.07 -1.87 -9.08
C ASP A 433 -13.38 -2.30 -8.40
N MET A 434 -14.11 -1.34 -7.78
CA MET A 434 -15.44 -1.58 -7.20
C MET A 434 -16.48 -1.88 -8.28
N ILE A 435 -16.49 -1.13 -9.39
CA ILE A 435 -17.39 -1.41 -10.53
C ILE A 435 -17.16 -2.84 -11.03
N SER A 436 -15.90 -3.19 -11.32
CA SER A 436 -15.54 -4.52 -11.81
C SER A 436 -15.99 -5.64 -10.86
N TYR A 437 -15.85 -5.41 -9.56
CA TYR A 437 -16.29 -6.36 -8.54
C TYR A 437 -17.82 -6.49 -8.50
N PHE A 438 -18.56 -5.38 -8.49
CA PHE A 438 -20.02 -5.42 -8.42
C PHE A 438 -20.62 -6.00 -9.68
N VAL A 439 -20.10 -5.66 -10.87
CA VAL A 439 -20.53 -6.25 -12.15
C VAL A 439 -20.39 -7.77 -12.09
N ARG A 440 -19.22 -8.29 -11.69
CA ARG A 440 -19.02 -9.72 -11.57
C ARG A 440 -19.98 -10.37 -10.57
N LYS A 441 -20.10 -9.80 -9.36
CA LYS A 441 -20.99 -10.30 -8.30
C LYS A 441 -22.44 -10.37 -8.75
N ILE A 442 -22.91 -9.35 -9.48
CA ILE A 442 -24.29 -9.27 -9.96
C ILE A 442 -24.52 -10.22 -11.14
N ASN A 443 -23.56 -10.30 -12.08
CA ASN A 443 -23.62 -11.28 -13.16
C ASN A 443 -23.72 -12.72 -12.62
N GLU A 444 -22.87 -13.07 -11.64
CA GLU A 444 -22.92 -14.38 -10.98
C GLU A 444 -24.27 -14.61 -10.26
N LYS A 445 -24.81 -13.60 -9.58
CA LYS A 445 -26.07 -13.69 -8.82
C LYS A 445 -27.29 -13.94 -9.71
N TYR A 446 -27.33 -13.30 -10.88
CA TYR A 446 -28.49 -13.30 -11.77
C TYR A 446 -28.28 -14.08 -13.07
N GLY A 447 -27.13 -14.73 -13.27
CA GLY A 447 -26.82 -15.47 -14.50
C GLY A 447 -26.65 -14.55 -15.72
N LEU A 448 -26.20 -13.31 -15.54
CA LEU A 448 -26.02 -12.33 -16.61
C LEU A 448 -24.56 -12.35 -17.11
N ASN A 449 -24.35 -11.81 -18.33
CA ASN A 449 -23.01 -11.60 -18.89
C ASN A 449 -22.88 -10.17 -19.41
N LYS A 450 -23.10 -9.19 -18.53
CA LYS A 450 -23.13 -7.77 -18.88
C LYS A 450 -21.86 -7.05 -18.45
N SER A 451 -21.50 -5.99 -19.19
CA SER A 451 -20.34 -5.17 -18.92
C SER A 451 -20.61 -3.70 -19.23
N PHE A 452 -19.77 -2.80 -18.71
CA PHE A 452 -19.79 -1.37 -19.07
C PHE A 452 -18.71 -1.09 -20.11
N ASN A 453 -19.01 -0.25 -21.10
CA ASN A 453 -17.97 0.28 -21.98
C ASN A 453 -17.09 1.31 -21.23
N PRO A 454 -15.87 1.63 -21.71
CA PRO A 454 -14.96 2.57 -21.04
C PRO A 454 -15.56 3.94 -20.73
N GLU A 455 -16.35 4.50 -21.65
CA GLU A 455 -16.99 5.81 -21.47
C GLU A 455 -18.04 5.78 -20.34
N ALA A 456 -18.75 4.66 -20.18
CA ALA A 456 -19.70 4.46 -19.10
C ALA A 456 -18.98 4.35 -17.74
N VAL A 457 -17.87 3.65 -17.69
CA VAL A 457 -17.02 3.57 -16.49
C VAL A 457 -16.49 4.95 -16.09
N ASP A 458 -15.98 5.73 -17.04
CA ASP A 458 -15.49 7.09 -16.78
C ASP A 458 -16.59 8.01 -16.26
N MET A 459 -17.82 7.87 -16.74
CA MET A 459 -18.96 8.61 -16.21
C MET A 459 -19.24 8.22 -14.76
N LEU A 460 -19.26 6.93 -14.42
CA LEU A 460 -19.48 6.46 -13.05
C LEU A 460 -18.38 6.93 -12.08
N ILE A 461 -17.11 7.00 -12.53
CA ILE A 461 -15.99 7.52 -11.74
C ILE A 461 -16.20 9.00 -11.38
N ASN A 462 -16.79 9.78 -12.28
CA ASN A 462 -16.98 11.22 -12.10
C ASN A 462 -18.25 11.62 -11.35
N CYS A 463 -19.12 10.66 -11.00
CA CYS A 463 -20.30 10.90 -10.17
C CYS A 463 -19.91 11.20 -8.71
N LYS A 464 -20.75 11.99 -8.01
CA LYS A 464 -20.49 12.43 -6.62
C LYS A 464 -20.73 11.35 -5.56
N TRP A 465 -21.62 10.42 -5.82
CA TRP A 465 -21.99 9.30 -4.94
C TRP A 465 -22.30 9.74 -3.49
N PRO A 466 -23.33 10.54 -3.24
CA PRO A 466 -23.69 10.95 -1.87
C PRO A 466 -24.04 9.75 -0.96
N GLY A 467 -24.58 8.67 -1.51
CA GLY A 467 -24.79 7.40 -0.79
C GLY A 467 -23.61 6.43 -0.84
N ASN A 468 -22.43 6.92 -1.30
CA ASN A 468 -21.16 6.20 -1.30
C ASN A 468 -21.23 4.83 -1.99
N ILE A 469 -20.61 3.79 -1.40
CA ILE A 469 -20.52 2.43 -1.98
C ILE A 469 -21.92 1.80 -2.11
N ARG A 470 -22.81 2.02 -1.13
CA ARG A 470 -24.16 1.46 -1.16
C ARG A 470 -24.95 1.99 -2.37
N GLU A 471 -24.81 3.27 -2.67
CA GLU A 471 -25.44 3.87 -3.84
C GLU A 471 -24.81 3.37 -5.15
N LEU A 472 -23.47 3.25 -5.20
CA LEU A 472 -22.77 2.70 -6.36
C LEU A 472 -23.22 1.26 -6.65
N GLU A 473 -23.25 0.37 -5.64
CA GLU A 473 -23.69 -1.01 -5.76
C GLU A 473 -25.13 -1.10 -6.27
N ASN A 474 -26.06 -0.39 -5.63
CA ASN A 474 -27.47 -0.37 -6.03
C ASN A 474 -27.68 0.20 -7.44
N THR A 475 -26.89 1.19 -7.83
CA THR A 475 -26.96 1.79 -9.16
C THR A 475 -26.48 0.82 -10.22
N ILE A 476 -25.35 0.14 -9.98
CA ILE A 476 -24.82 -0.89 -10.89
C ILE A 476 -25.84 -2.04 -11.02
N GLU A 477 -26.38 -2.57 -9.90
CA GLU A 477 -27.36 -3.63 -9.92
C GLU A 477 -28.60 -3.23 -10.75
N ARG A 478 -29.16 -2.06 -10.51
CA ARG A 478 -30.29 -1.54 -11.26
C ARG A 478 -30.00 -1.42 -12.75
N ILE A 479 -28.84 -0.89 -13.13
CA ILE A 479 -28.45 -0.68 -14.52
C ILE A 479 -28.26 -2.01 -15.24
N LEU A 480 -27.60 -2.98 -14.62
CA LEU A 480 -27.41 -4.31 -15.19
C LEU A 480 -28.74 -5.05 -15.38
N LEU A 481 -29.69 -4.86 -14.47
CA LEU A 481 -31.01 -5.51 -14.57
C LEU A 481 -31.95 -4.86 -15.61
N LEU A 482 -31.85 -3.53 -15.78
CA LEU A 482 -32.73 -2.77 -16.67
C LEU A 482 -32.21 -2.66 -18.11
N SER A 483 -30.95 -2.88 -18.37
CA SER A 483 -30.38 -2.84 -19.70
C SER A 483 -30.76 -4.11 -20.47
N ASP A 484 -31.18 -3.97 -21.71
CA ASP A 484 -31.38 -5.11 -22.63
C ASP A 484 -30.06 -5.52 -23.30
N ASP A 485 -29.08 -4.60 -23.39
CA ASP A 485 -27.78 -4.82 -24.03
C ASP A 485 -26.77 -5.49 -23.08
N ASP A 486 -25.92 -6.35 -23.63
CA ASP A 486 -24.78 -6.95 -22.88
C ASP A 486 -23.66 -5.94 -22.61
N ILE A 487 -23.49 -4.91 -23.47
CA ILE A 487 -22.52 -3.85 -23.30
C ILE A 487 -23.25 -2.53 -23.04
N ILE A 488 -23.18 -2.08 -21.80
CA ILE A 488 -23.87 -0.87 -21.36
C ILE A 488 -23.03 0.36 -21.73
N ASN A 489 -23.65 1.25 -22.52
CA ASN A 489 -23.00 2.46 -23.01
C ASN A 489 -23.33 3.69 -22.14
N LYS A 490 -22.57 4.77 -22.34
CA LYS A 490 -22.72 6.04 -21.63
C LYS A 490 -24.13 6.65 -21.77
N ARG A 491 -24.77 6.51 -22.94
CA ARG A 491 -26.10 7.09 -23.20
C ARG A 491 -27.16 6.49 -22.28
N PHE A 492 -27.11 5.18 -22.08
CA PHE A 492 -28.01 4.49 -21.15
C PHE A 492 -27.83 4.96 -19.70
N LEU A 493 -26.59 5.25 -19.30
CA LEU A 493 -26.29 5.83 -17.99
C LEU A 493 -26.79 7.28 -17.85
N GLU A 494 -26.66 8.09 -18.89
CA GLU A 494 -27.17 9.47 -18.89
C GLU A 494 -28.68 9.52 -18.62
N ASP A 495 -29.42 8.65 -19.24
CA ASP A 495 -30.87 8.56 -19.06
C ASP A 495 -31.27 8.04 -17.66
N ASN A 496 -30.47 7.18 -17.04
CA ASN A 496 -30.81 6.52 -15.79
C ASN A 496 -30.10 7.08 -14.54
N VAL A 497 -28.98 7.77 -14.68
CA VAL A 497 -28.15 8.30 -13.57
C VAL A 497 -28.19 9.83 -13.50
N LYS A 498 -27.97 10.56 -14.60
CA LYS A 498 -27.94 12.03 -14.61
C LYS A 498 -29.23 12.67 -14.14
N ASN A 499 -30.37 12.14 -14.55
CA ASN A 499 -31.68 12.65 -14.16
C ASN A 499 -31.93 12.66 -12.64
N LYS A 500 -31.20 11.84 -11.88
CA LYS A 500 -31.31 11.76 -10.41
C LYS A 500 -30.51 12.89 -9.72
N TYR A 501 -29.33 13.23 -10.26
CA TYR A 501 -28.43 14.22 -9.65
C TYR A 501 -28.72 15.67 -10.07
N GLU A 502 -29.31 15.87 -11.27
CA GLU A 502 -29.76 17.20 -11.69
C GLU A 502 -31.01 17.65 -10.91
N LYS A 503 -31.85 16.73 -10.41
CA LYS A 503 -32.98 17.07 -9.55
C LYS A 503 -32.58 17.55 -8.16
N ASP A 504 -31.51 17.01 -7.59
CA ASP A 504 -31.06 17.37 -6.23
C ASP A 504 -30.17 18.64 -6.18
N SER A 505 -29.58 19.04 -7.31
CA SER A 505 -28.77 20.25 -7.40
C SER A 505 -29.59 21.55 -7.56
N ASN A 506 -30.89 21.45 -7.83
CA ASN A 506 -31.77 22.58 -8.10
C ASN A 506 -32.64 23.04 -6.90
N THR A 507 -32.41 22.54 -5.69
CA THR A 507 -33.09 23.04 -4.48
C THR A 507 -32.36 24.16 -3.75
N LYS A 508 -31.50 24.96 -4.42
CA LYS A 508 -31.28 26.34 -3.99
C LYS A 508 -32.47 27.14 -4.43
N ASN A 509 -33.04 27.96 -3.57
CA ASN A 509 -34.16 28.91 -3.76
C ASN A 509 -34.08 29.72 -5.06
N VAL A 510 -34.17 29.07 -6.20
CA VAL A 510 -34.26 29.69 -7.52
C VAL A 510 -35.73 29.98 -7.75
N SER A 511 -36.08 31.21 -7.99
CA SER A 511 -37.45 31.60 -8.20
C SER A 511 -38.07 30.80 -9.35
N LEU A 512 -39.38 30.53 -9.31
CA LEU A 512 -40.09 29.82 -10.38
C LEU A 512 -39.81 30.47 -11.76
N LYS A 513 -39.67 31.78 -11.80
CA LYS A 513 -39.32 32.53 -13.00
C LYS A 513 -37.93 32.20 -13.55
N GLU A 514 -36.94 31.98 -12.70
CA GLU A 514 -35.60 31.57 -13.12
C GLU A 514 -35.56 30.12 -13.58
N GLN A 515 -36.31 29.24 -12.93
CA GLN A 515 -36.42 27.81 -13.36
C GLN A 515 -37.07 27.73 -14.74
N LEU A 516 -38.15 28.49 -14.99
CA LEU A 516 -38.80 28.54 -16.29
C LEU A 516 -37.87 29.13 -17.37
N ASN A 517 -37.13 30.21 -17.06
CA ASN A 517 -36.16 30.80 -17.97
C ASN A 517 -35.04 29.81 -18.35
N ASN A 518 -34.52 29.04 -17.39
CA ASN A 518 -33.48 28.03 -17.61
C ASN A 518 -33.99 26.88 -18.47
N TYR A 519 -35.22 26.42 -18.24
CA TYR A 519 -35.83 25.38 -19.03
C TYR A 519 -36.13 25.83 -20.46
N GLU A 520 -36.66 27.03 -20.60
CA GLU A 520 -36.91 27.66 -21.90
C GLU A 520 -35.62 27.84 -22.69
N GLY A 521 -34.54 28.30 -22.03
CA GLY A 521 -33.21 28.45 -22.62
C GLY A 521 -32.68 27.14 -23.19
N LYS A 522 -32.77 26.04 -22.39
CA LYS A 522 -32.36 24.68 -22.83
C LYS A 522 -33.13 24.22 -24.05
N LEU A 523 -34.44 24.42 -24.10
CA LEU A 523 -35.28 24.03 -25.25
C LEU A 523 -34.91 24.82 -26.52
N ILE A 524 -34.69 26.10 -26.39
CA ILE A 524 -34.36 26.99 -27.53
C ILE A 524 -32.98 26.65 -28.09
N LEU A 525 -31.96 26.49 -27.21
CA LEU A 525 -30.60 26.14 -27.63
C LEU A 525 -30.55 24.76 -28.29
N LYS A 526 -31.24 23.76 -27.74
CA LYS A 526 -31.34 22.40 -28.34
C LYS A 526 -32.03 22.43 -29.71
N ALA A 527 -33.08 23.24 -29.87
CA ALA A 527 -33.74 23.43 -31.15
C ALA A 527 -32.82 24.15 -32.15
N LEU A 528 -32.07 25.14 -31.72
CA LEU A 528 -31.10 25.86 -32.56
C LEU A 528 -29.98 24.95 -33.04
N GLU A 529 -29.43 24.15 -32.16
CA GLU A 529 -28.38 23.17 -32.49
C GLU A 529 -28.83 22.17 -33.56
N LYS A 530 -30.07 21.69 -33.45
CA LYS A 530 -30.69 20.74 -34.38
C LYS A 530 -31.11 21.32 -35.72
N TYR A 531 -31.71 22.49 -35.70
CA TYR A 531 -32.37 23.07 -36.90
C TYR A 531 -31.64 24.28 -37.52
N LYS A 532 -30.62 24.82 -36.87
CA LYS A 532 -29.64 25.84 -37.30
C LYS A 532 -30.21 27.17 -37.81
N THR A 533 -31.54 27.31 -37.96
CA THR A 533 -32.18 28.54 -38.47
C THR A 533 -33.30 29.01 -37.55
N THR A 534 -33.41 30.34 -37.34
CA THR A 534 -34.43 30.95 -36.47
C THR A 534 -35.87 30.69 -36.95
N VAL A 535 -36.05 30.53 -38.28
CA VAL A 535 -37.36 30.22 -38.90
C VAL A 535 -37.80 28.81 -38.49
N LYS A 536 -36.94 27.80 -38.67
CA LYS A 536 -37.28 26.42 -38.31
C LYS A 536 -37.42 26.22 -36.80
N VAL A 537 -36.59 26.92 -35.99
CA VAL A 537 -36.74 26.91 -34.53
C VAL A 537 -38.09 27.46 -34.12
N GLY A 538 -38.55 28.59 -34.75
CA GLY A 538 -39.86 29.17 -34.50
C GLY A 538 -41.02 28.20 -34.84
N GLN A 539 -40.98 27.56 -36.01
CA GLN A 539 -41.98 26.57 -36.45
C GLN A 539 -42.09 25.37 -35.50
N VAL A 540 -40.92 24.80 -35.09
CA VAL A 540 -40.90 23.57 -34.26
C VAL A 540 -41.34 23.88 -32.82
N LEU A 541 -41.00 25.03 -32.31
CA LEU A 541 -41.35 25.45 -30.93
C LEU A 541 -42.71 26.18 -30.85
N GLY A 542 -43.45 26.34 -31.98
CA GLY A 542 -44.76 26.98 -32.02
C GLY A 542 -44.74 28.47 -31.69
N ILE A 543 -43.61 29.19 -31.96
CA ILE A 543 -43.42 30.61 -31.71
C ILE A 543 -43.08 31.35 -33.00
N SER A 544 -43.34 32.66 -33.03
CA SER A 544 -42.97 33.50 -34.19
C SER A 544 -41.46 33.54 -34.39
N GLN A 545 -40.99 33.69 -35.65
CA GLN A 545 -39.57 33.85 -35.98
C GLN A 545 -38.93 34.98 -35.20
N ALA A 546 -39.62 36.13 -35.04
CA ALA A 546 -39.11 37.27 -34.27
C ALA A 546 -38.93 36.93 -32.80
N THR A 547 -39.85 36.14 -32.20
CA THR A 547 -39.75 35.66 -30.82
C THR A 547 -38.61 34.65 -30.66
N ALA A 548 -38.44 33.71 -31.64
CA ALA A 548 -37.34 32.78 -31.65
C ALA A 548 -35.99 33.51 -31.72
N ALA A 549 -35.83 34.47 -32.63
CA ALA A 549 -34.60 35.25 -32.76
C ALA A 549 -34.23 36.02 -31.48
N ARG A 550 -35.21 36.67 -30.86
CA ARG A 550 -35.03 37.43 -29.60
C ARG A 550 -34.61 36.49 -28.44
N LYS A 551 -35.25 35.35 -28.33
CA LYS A 551 -34.95 34.35 -27.28
C LYS A 551 -33.61 33.68 -27.52
N ILE A 552 -33.26 33.34 -28.74
CA ILE A 552 -31.91 32.83 -29.09
C ILE A 552 -30.85 33.84 -28.67
N LYS A 553 -30.99 35.12 -29.04
CA LYS A 553 -30.05 36.19 -28.66
C LYS A 553 -29.92 36.33 -27.14
N LYS A 554 -31.04 36.25 -26.41
CA LYS A 554 -31.07 36.32 -24.94
C LYS A 554 -30.25 35.17 -24.31
N TYR A 555 -30.42 33.96 -24.79
CA TYR A 555 -29.82 32.79 -24.17
C TYR A 555 -28.41 32.42 -24.68
N THR A 556 -28.00 32.87 -25.87
CA THR A 556 -26.59 32.75 -26.32
C THR A 556 -25.65 33.73 -25.61
N HIS A 557 -26.11 34.92 -25.22
CA HIS A 557 -25.27 35.86 -24.42
C HIS A 557 -25.23 35.57 -22.92
N SER A 558 -26.01 34.62 -22.41
CA SER A 558 -25.99 34.25 -20.99
C SER A 558 -25.06 33.06 -20.71
N TYR A 559 -24.42 32.48 -21.74
CA TYR A 559 -23.52 31.30 -21.65
C TYR A 559 -22.12 31.58 -22.25
N SER A 560 -21.76 32.82 -22.57
CA SER A 560 -20.39 33.25 -22.92
C SER A 560 -19.65 33.86 -21.69
#